data_704e106d478172d08d24f99e7c4f17ce
#
_entry.id   704e106d478172d08d24f99e7c4f17ce
#
_cell.length_a   1.000
_cell.length_b   1.000
_cell.length_c   1.000
_cell.angle_alpha   90.00
_cell.angle_beta   90.00
_cell.angle_gamma   90.00
#
_symmetry.space_group_name_H-M   'P 1'
#
loop_
_entity.id
_entity.type
_entity.pdbx_description
1 polymer ?
#
loop_
_entity_poly.entity_id
_entity_poly.type
_entity_poly.pdbx_seq_one_letter_code
_entity_poly.pdbx_strand_id
1 'polypeptide(L)'
;MRKIFFCLSLAFFILSCNNDTTKTTATSTDSTAQKSAVDLPYTASYTSNWSTDVSDADLKMVLTSYKDWADGNIANLSKSMGDSVSVDFNNGDHFNGKNADLMKIWSTYRDSLSSVAIDMEGWQKMYATDKKEGFVVTWYKETDTYKMGKVDSAYYHDINQVKNGKITWYSQYKRPAKK
;
A
#
# COMPACT_ATOMS: atom_id res chain seq x y z
N MET A 1 13.90 -28.83 57.54
CA MET A 1 13.09 -30.05 57.67
C MET A 1 12.62 -30.40 56.26
N ARG A 2 13.24 -31.41 55.62
CA ARG A 2 12.77 -32.80 55.42
C ARG A 2 11.46 -32.81 54.63
N LYS A 3 11.31 -33.50 53.50
CA LYS A 3 11.74 -34.79 52.90
C LYS A 3 11.32 -34.74 51.44
N ILE A 4 12.05 -35.06 50.36
CA ILE A 4 12.45 -36.36 49.80
C ILE A 4 11.26 -37.37 49.67
N PHE A 5 10.97 -37.76 48.41
CA PHE A 5 10.71 -39.13 47.92
C PHE A 5 10.26 -38.96 46.42
N PHE A 6 10.93 -39.42 45.40
CA PHE A 6 11.43 -40.73 44.98
C PHE A 6 10.41 -41.54 44.17
N CYS A 7 10.87 -41.96 43.03
CA CYS A 7 10.56 -43.16 42.23
C CYS A 7 9.31 -43.05 41.31
N LEU A 8 9.23 -43.66 40.17
CA LEU A 8 10.00 -44.72 39.50
C LEU A 8 9.54 -44.86 38.06
N SER A 9 10.47 -45.09 37.20
CA SER A 9 10.50 -45.75 35.89
C SER A 9 9.25 -46.47 35.39
N LEU A 10 8.94 -46.33 34.10
CA LEU A 10 8.70 -47.52 33.28
C LEU A 10 9.04 -47.23 31.79
N ALA A 11 10.07 -47.94 31.34
CA ALA A 11 10.45 -48.02 29.93
C ALA A 11 9.52 -49.01 29.19
N PHE A 12 9.08 -48.66 28.02
CA PHE A 12 8.68 -49.64 27.02
C PHE A 12 9.38 -49.35 25.69
N PHE A 13 10.30 -50.25 25.39
CA PHE A 13 10.87 -50.40 24.04
C PHE A 13 9.87 -51.07 23.14
N ILE A 14 9.62 -50.47 22.01
CA ILE A 14 9.22 -51.23 20.82
C ILE A 14 10.12 -50.81 19.68
N LEU A 15 11.05 -51.68 19.32
CA LEU A 15 11.73 -51.63 18.02
C LEU A 15 10.69 -51.97 16.92
N SER A 16 10.64 -51.15 15.92
CA SER A 16 10.27 -51.59 14.60
C SER A 16 11.12 -50.86 13.57
N CYS A 17 12.06 -51.56 13.04
CA CYS A 17 12.78 -51.18 11.82
C CYS A 17 11.81 -51.20 10.64
N ASN A 18 11.80 -50.15 9.87
CA ASN A 18 11.75 -50.29 8.43
C ASN A 18 12.51 -49.16 7.75
N ASN A 19 13.54 -49.55 7.04
CA ASN A 19 14.29 -48.74 6.12
C ASN A 19 13.39 -48.34 4.97
N ASP A 20 13.26 -47.04 4.76
CA ASP A 20 13.16 -46.51 3.40
C ASP A 20 13.76 -45.11 3.36
N THR A 21 14.89 -45.03 2.67
CA THR A 21 15.68 -43.83 2.44
C THR A 21 14.95 -43.02 1.38
N THR A 22 14.03 -42.17 1.78
CA THR A 22 13.51 -41.15 0.86
C THR A 22 14.18 -39.83 1.19
N LYS A 23 15.17 -39.47 0.39
CA LYS A 23 15.72 -38.13 0.29
C LYS A 23 14.60 -37.15 0.03
N THR A 24 14.15 -36.43 1.06
CA THR A 24 13.28 -35.27 0.87
C THR A 24 14.17 -34.14 0.34
N THR A 25 14.26 -34.07 -0.96
CA THR A 25 14.74 -32.87 -1.65
C THR A 25 13.74 -31.76 -1.33
N ALA A 26 14.17 -30.78 -0.54
CA ALA A 26 13.43 -29.54 -0.39
C ALA A 26 13.32 -28.89 -1.78
N THR A 27 12.19 -29.11 -2.44
CA THR A 27 11.83 -28.39 -3.65
C THR A 27 11.55 -26.96 -3.22
N SER A 28 12.50 -26.08 -3.48
CA SER A 28 12.23 -24.65 -3.53
C SER A 28 11.10 -24.44 -4.53
N THR A 29 9.93 -24.10 -4.02
CA THR A 29 8.79 -23.72 -4.86
C THR A 29 9.16 -22.39 -5.50
N ASP A 30 9.80 -22.50 -6.64
CA ASP A 30 9.94 -21.39 -7.59
C ASP A 30 8.50 -20.99 -7.97
N SER A 31 8.07 -19.83 -7.52
CA SER A 31 6.77 -19.27 -7.87
C SER A 31 6.82 -18.84 -9.33
N THR A 32 6.83 -19.82 -10.22
CA THR A 32 6.54 -19.58 -11.62
C THR A 32 5.14 -19.00 -11.69
N ALA A 33 5.07 -17.73 -12.07
CA ALA A 33 3.84 -17.04 -12.38
C ALA A 33 2.99 -17.96 -13.28
N GLN A 34 1.90 -18.49 -12.75
CA GLN A 34 1.01 -19.38 -13.46
C GLN A 34 0.37 -18.56 -14.58
N LYS A 35 0.91 -18.72 -15.78
CA LYS A 35 0.33 -18.14 -16.99
C LYS A 35 -1.11 -18.60 -17.07
N SER A 36 -2.06 -17.68 -16.97
CA SER A 36 -3.48 -17.96 -17.07
C SER A 36 -3.73 -18.83 -18.31
N ALA A 37 -4.39 -19.98 -18.10
CA ALA A 37 -4.80 -20.86 -19.21
C ALA A 37 -6.02 -20.29 -19.95
N VAL A 38 -6.51 -19.12 -19.54
CA VAL A 38 -7.65 -18.45 -20.16
C VAL A 38 -7.14 -17.56 -21.29
N ASP A 39 -7.74 -17.71 -22.47
CA ASP A 39 -7.53 -16.81 -23.60
C ASP A 39 -8.20 -15.48 -23.30
N LEU A 40 -7.39 -14.45 -23.03
CA LEU A 40 -7.87 -13.12 -22.70
C LEU A 40 -7.93 -12.26 -23.96
N PRO A 41 -8.99 -11.43 -24.14
CA PRO A 41 -9.15 -10.62 -25.35
C PRO A 41 -8.16 -9.46 -25.45
N TYR A 42 -7.39 -9.18 -24.39
CA TYR A 42 -6.40 -8.11 -24.34
C TYR A 42 -5.10 -8.59 -23.69
N THR A 43 -3.99 -8.04 -24.17
CA THR A 43 -2.68 -8.14 -23.51
C THR A 43 -2.42 -6.86 -22.74
N ALA A 44 -2.05 -6.96 -21.46
CA ALA A 44 -1.71 -5.80 -20.65
C ALA A 44 -0.45 -5.12 -21.20
N SER A 45 -0.52 -3.82 -21.48
CA SER A 45 0.62 -3.04 -21.96
C SER A 45 1.66 -2.75 -20.88
N TYR A 46 1.25 -2.73 -19.61
CA TYR A 46 2.14 -2.50 -18.47
C TYR A 46 2.53 -3.83 -17.81
N THR A 47 1.63 -4.48 -17.10
CA THR A 47 1.82 -5.80 -16.50
C THR A 47 0.49 -6.51 -16.24
N SER A 48 0.51 -7.85 -16.29
CA SER A 48 -0.54 -8.71 -15.74
C SER A 48 -0.05 -9.52 -14.52
N ASN A 49 1.21 -9.31 -14.10
CA ASN A 49 1.88 -10.08 -13.05
C ASN A 49 1.87 -9.29 -11.73
N TRP A 50 0.80 -9.46 -10.98
CA TRP A 50 0.59 -8.75 -9.73
C TRP A 50 0.72 -9.68 -8.53
N SER A 51 1.37 -9.19 -7.48
CA SER A 51 1.34 -9.75 -6.12
C SER A 51 0.97 -8.66 -5.11
N THR A 52 0.99 -8.99 -3.82
CA THR A 52 0.73 -8.04 -2.73
C THR A 52 2.00 -7.67 -1.95
N ASP A 53 3.19 -7.88 -2.53
CA ASP A 53 4.49 -7.72 -1.87
C ASP A 53 4.92 -6.25 -1.69
N VAL A 54 4.01 -5.42 -1.23
CA VAL A 54 4.31 -4.08 -0.70
C VAL A 54 4.42 -4.17 0.80
N SER A 55 5.43 -3.55 1.40
CA SER A 55 5.66 -3.61 2.84
C SER A 55 4.52 -2.95 3.63
N ASP A 56 4.25 -3.43 4.84
CA ASP A 56 3.28 -2.77 5.74
C ASP A 56 3.77 -1.38 6.18
N ALA A 57 5.08 -1.15 6.18
CA ALA A 57 5.66 0.17 6.43
C ALA A 57 5.31 1.16 5.31
N ASP A 58 5.40 0.74 4.04
CA ASP A 58 4.99 1.56 2.90
C ASP A 58 3.48 1.81 2.89
N LEU A 59 2.67 0.79 3.16
CA LEU A 59 1.23 0.96 3.33
C LEU A 59 0.92 2.00 4.42
N LYS A 60 1.52 1.85 5.60
CA LYS A 60 1.34 2.79 6.72
C LYS A 60 1.76 4.20 6.34
N MET A 61 2.89 4.36 5.66
CA MET A 61 3.39 5.66 5.20
C MET A 61 2.38 6.33 4.26
N VAL A 62 1.84 5.60 3.27
CA VAL A 62 0.82 6.12 2.35
C VAL A 62 -0.44 6.51 3.11
N LEU A 63 -0.99 5.67 3.99
CA LEU A 63 -2.20 6.01 4.75
C LEU A 63 -1.96 7.19 5.71
N THR A 64 -0.74 7.34 6.25
CA THR A 64 -0.37 8.48 7.09
C THR A 64 -0.34 9.77 6.27
N SER A 65 0.07 9.73 5.00
CA SER A 65 0.08 10.92 4.14
C SER A 65 -1.32 11.52 3.94
N TYR A 66 -2.37 10.69 3.85
CA TYR A 66 -3.75 11.15 3.81
C TYR A 66 -4.18 11.82 5.11
N LYS A 67 -3.75 11.29 6.25
CA LYS A 67 -4.02 11.91 7.54
C LYS A 67 -3.30 13.24 7.68
N ASP A 68 -2.04 13.33 7.26
CA ASP A 68 -1.27 14.57 7.27
C ASP A 68 -1.92 15.64 6.37
N TRP A 69 -2.48 15.23 5.22
CA TRP A 69 -3.27 16.11 4.36
C TRP A 69 -4.53 16.61 5.07
N ALA A 70 -5.33 15.71 5.64
CA ALA A 70 -6.55 16.07 6.36
C ALA A 70 -6.28 17.01 7.55
N ASP A 71 -5.21 16.74 8.30
CA ASP A 71 -4.78 17.56 9.44
C ASP A 71 -4.13 18.91 9.02
N GLY A 72 -3.84 19.09 7.71
CA GLY A 72 -3.12 20.27 7.21
C GLY A 72 -1.62 20.26 7.53
N ASN A 73 -1.07 19.09 7.83
CA ASN A 73 0.34 18.93 8.21
C ASN A 73 1.23 18.74 6.95
N ILE A 74 1.33 19.80 6.14
CA ILE A 74 2.07 19.77 4.87
C ILE A 74 3.55 19.40 5.08
N ALA A 75 4.14 19.77 6.21
CA ALA A 75 5.53 19.43 6.52
C ALA A 75 5.75 17.91 6.71
N ASN A 76 4.80 17.20 7.31
CA ASN A 76 4.87 15.75 7.42
C ASN A 76 4.47 15.06 6.10
N LEU A 77 3.44 15.56 5.42
CA LEU A 77 3.07 15.09 4.09
C LEU A 77 4.28 15.11 3.13
N SER A 78 5.06 16.20 3.16
CA SER A 78 6.31 16.32 2.39
C SER A 78 7.30 15.18 2.68
N LYS A 79 7.38 14.71 3.92
CA LYS A 79 8.28 13.61 4.30
C LYS A 79 7.86 12.26 3.71
N SER A 80 6.60 12.09 3.34
CA SER A 80 6.11 10.89 2.67
C SER A 80 6.43 10.86 1.17
N MET A 81 6.73 12.02 0.58
CA MET A 81 7.06 12.14 -0.84
C MET A 81 8.56 11.97 -1.12
N GLY A 82 8.91 11.49 -2.30
CA GLY A 82 10.28 11.50 -2.81
C GLY A 82 10.79 12.92 -3.06
N ASP A 83 12.10 13.10 -3.20
CA ASP A 83 12.72 14.41 -3.51
C ASP A 83 12.22 14.98 -4.85
N SER A 84 11.98 14.09 -5.81
CA SER A 84 11.26 14.35 -7.04
C SER A 84 10.03 13.46 -7.11
N VAL A 85 8.94 14.02 -7.58
CA VAL A 85 7.65 13.32 -7.64
C VAL A 85 6.90 13.72 -8.89
N SER A 86 6.16 12.76 -9.44
CA SER A 86 5.23 12.97 -10.54
C SER A 86 3.80 12.85 -10.03
N VAL A 87 2.91 13.74 -10.46
CA VAL A 87 1.50 13.75 -10.04
C VAL A 87 0.60 13.95 -11.24
N ASP A 88 -0.36 13.04 -11.41
CA ASP A 88 -1.47 13.19 -12.33
C ASP A 88 -2.70 13.61 -11.54
N PHE A 89 -3.10 14.86 -11.66
CA PHE A 89 -4.25 15.41 -10.95
C PHE A 89 -5.58 14.99 -11.59
N ASN A 90 -6.62 14.97 -10.78
CA ASN A 90 -7.98 14.57 -11.22
C ASN A 90 -8.62 15.51 -12.26
N ASN A 91 -8.06 16.67 -12.52
CA ASN A 91 -8.48 17.62 -13.53
C ASN A 91 -7.75 17.46 -14.88
N GLY A 92 -6.82 16.49 -14.95
CA GLY A 92 -6.01 16.22 -16.13
C GLY A 92 -4.67 16.97 -16.17
N ASP A 93 -4.40 17.85 -15.21
CA ASP A 93 -3.09 18.49 -15.08
C ASP A 93 -2.03 17.47 -14.66
N HIS A 94 -0.79 17.70 -15.08
CA HIS A 94 0.36 16.90 -14.73
C HIS A 94 1.44 17.75 -14.07
N PHE A 95 2.00 17.26 -12.98
CA PHE A 95 3.18 17.83 -12.33
C PHE A 95 4.32 16.83 -12.36
N ASN A 96 5.52 17.29 -12.70
CA ASN A 96 6.73 16.50 -12.56
C ASN A 96 7.86 17.44 -12.09
N GLY A 97 8.34 17.26 -10.88
CA GLY A 97 9.29 18.19 -10.30
C GLY A 97 9.70 17.87 -8.88
N LYS A 98 10.27 18.89 -8.23
CA LYS A 98 10.73 18.76 -6.84
C LYS A 98 9.56 18.72 -5.87
N ASN A 99 9.67 17.87 -4.85
CA ASN A 99 8.72 17.81 -3.75
C ASN A 99 8.41 19.20 -3.15
N ALA A 100 9.43 20.02 -2.92
CA ALA A 100 9.23 21.36 -2.37
C ALA A 100 8.31 22.24 -3.22
N ASP A 101 8.29 22.08 -4.54
CA ASP A 101 7.42 22.86 -5.42
C ASP A 101 5.99 22.28 -5.43
N LEU A 102 5.84 20.96 -5.37
CA LEU A 102 4.53 20.34 -5.16
C LEU A 102 3.90 20.78 -3.83
N MET A 103 4.70 20.82 -2.76
CA MET A 103 4.19 21.26 -1.44
C MET A 103 3.72 22.71 -1.45
N LYS A 104 4.30 23.60 -2.25
CA LYS A 104 3.78 24.96 -2.43
C LYS A 104 2.39 24.96 -3.07
N ILE A 105 2.17 24.12 -4.10
CA ILE A 105 0.89 23.98 -4.77
C ILE A 105 -0.15 23.47 -3.77
N TRP A 106 0.16 22.40 -3.07
CA TRP A 106 -0.74 21.76 -2.13
C TRP A 106 -1.02 22.65 -0.89
N SER A 107 -0.01 23.34 -0.38
CA SER A 107 -0.18 24.31 0.72
C SER A 107 -1.14 25.41 0.33
N THR A 108 -0.98 25.99 -0.87
CA THR A 108 -1.86 27.05 -1.37
C THR A 108 -3.33 26.57 -1.44
N TYR A 109 -3.57 25.36 -1.94
CA TYR A 109 -4.91 24.80 -1.96
C TYR A 109 -5.43 24.53 -0.54
N ARG A 110 -4.63 23.85 0.30
CA ARG A 110 -4.99 23.51 1.69
C ARG A 110 -5.30 24.75 2.53
N ASP A 111 -4.58 25.85 2.30
CA ASP A 111 -4.80 27.14 2.96
C ASP A 111 -6.16 27.79 2.63
N SER A 112 -6.80 27.40 1.55
CA SER A 112 -8.15 27.83 1.21
C SER A 112 -9.24 27.11 2.02
N LEU A 113 -8.88 25.98 2.66
CA LEU A 113 -9.79 25.12 3.39
C LEU A 113 -9.74 25.39 4.90
N SER A 114 -10.89 25.36 5.56
CA SER A 114 -11.01 25.37 7.02
C SER A 114 -10.88 23.97 7.60
N SER A 115 -11.37 22.95 6.88
CA SER A 115 -11.20 21.54 7.27
C SER A 115 -11.24 20.62 6.05
N VAL A 116 -10.58 19.48 6.20
CA VAL A 116 -10.67 18.33 5.30
C VAL A 116 -11.04 17.12 6.13
N ALA A 117 -12.04 16.37 5.72
CA ALA A 117 -12.41 15.10 6.34
C ALA A 117 -12.26 14.00 5.30
N ILE A 118 -11.50 12.96 5.65
CA ILE A 118 -11.29 11.76 4.83
C ILE A 118 -11.97 10.57 5.51
N ASP A 119 -12.89 9.95 4.79
CA ASP A 119 -13.50 8.67 5.12
C ASP A 119 -12.88 7.61 4.22
N MET A 120 -11.90 6.87 4.78
CA MET A 120 -11.13 5.87 4.05
C MET A 120 -11.96 4.59 3.88
N GLU A 121 -12.45 4.33 2.66
CA GLU A 121 -13.31 3.18 2.35
C GLU A 121 -12.50 1.88 2.19
N GLY A 122 -11.25 1.99 1.69
CA GLY A 122 -10.41 0.82 1.50
C GLY A 122 -9.05 1.12 0.86
N TRP A 123 -8.21 0.10 0.86
CA TRP A 123 -6.91 0.13 0.19
C TRP A 123 -6.52 -1.26 -0.32
N GLN A 124 -5.59 -1.28 -1.28
CA GLN A 124 -5.02 -2.48 -1.86
C GLN A 124 -3.51 -2.29 -2.05
N LYS A 125 -2.73 -3.27 -1.61
CA LYS A 125 -1.31 -3.38 -1.95
C LYS A 125 -1.20 -4.08 -3.29
N MET A 126 -0.42 -3.54 -4.22
CA MET A 126 -0.17 -4.11 -5.54
C MET A 126 1.32 -4.03 -5.87
N TYR A 127 1.90 -5.13 -6.27
CA TYR A 127 3.30 -5.20 -6.69
C TYR A 127 3.41 -5.83 -8.07
N ALA A 128 3.92 -5.06 -9.03
CA ALA A 128 4.21 -5.52 -10.38
C ALA A 128 5.52 -6.32 -10.37
N THR A 129 5.42 -7.65 -10.35
CA THR A 129 6.57 -8.54 -10.08
C THR A 129 7.63 -8.50 -11.19
N ASP A 130 7.20 -8.32 -12.44
CA ASP A 130 8.06 -8.19 -13.62
C ASP A 130 8.73 -6.81 -13.75
N LYS A 131 8.13 -5.76 -13.16
CA LYS A 131 8.64 -4.38 -13.14
C LYS A 131 9.39 -4.06 -11.86
N LYS A 132 9.19 -4.85 -10.79
CA LYS A 132 9.69 -4.60 -9.43
C LYS A 132 9.22 -3.25 -8.88
N GLU A 133 7.95 -2.94 -9.09
CA GLU A 133 7.33 -1.68 -8.67
C GLU A 133 6.15 -1.93 -7.74
N GLY A 134 6.15 -1.21 -6.62
CA GLY A 134 5.11 -1.29 -5.60
C GLY A 134 4.13 -0.14 -5.67
N PHE A 135 2.86 -0.43 -5.40
CA PHE A 135 1.77 0.54 -5.39
C PHE A 135 0.85 0.30 -4.20
N VAL A 136 0.34 1.39 -3.64
CA VAL A 136 -0.80 1.38 -2.72
C VAL A 136 -1.94 2.11 -3.40
N VAL A 137 -3.02 1.40 -3.63
CA VAL A 137 -4.25 1.94 -4.21
C VAL A 137 -5.22 2.22 -3.07
N THR A 138 -5.91 3.36 -3.10
CA THR A 138 -6.85 3.76 -2.06
C THR A 138 -8.18 4.18 -2.64
N TRP A 139 -9.25 3.97 -1.89
CA TRP A 139 -10.60 4.46 -2.17
C TRP A 139 -11.08 5.21 -0.94
N TYR A 140 -11.56 6.43 -1.11
CA TYR A 140 -12.02 7.24 -0.01
C TYR A 140 -13.01 8.31 -0.47
N LYS A 141 -13.80 8.79 0.48
CA LYS A 141 -14.56 10.01 0.33
C LYS A 141 -13.83 11.14 1.02
N GLU A 142 -13.63 12.27 0.33
CA GLU A 142 -13.11 13.50 0.91
C GLU A 142 -14.22 14.54 0.95
N THR A 143 -14.26 15.28 2.06
CA THR A 143 -15.15 16.43 2.25
C THR A 143 -14.31 17.64 2.63
N ASP A 144 -14.28 18.61 1.74
CA ASP A 144 -13.59 19.88 1.90
C ASP A 144 -14.55 20.95 2.38
N THR A 145 -14.22 21.62 3.48
CA THR A 145 -14.91 22.83 3.91
C THR A 145 -14.01 24.02 3.64
N TYR A 146 -14.45 24.89 2.77
CA TYR A 146 -13.73 26.13 2.43
C TYR A 146 -13.90 27.18 3.53
N LYS A 147 -12.92 28.05 3.71
CA LYS A 147 -12.98 29.18 4.66
C LYS A 147 -14.17 30.10 4.40
N MET A 148 -14.67 30.14 3.15
CA MET A 148 -15.87 30.89 2.78
C MET A 148 -17.19 30.15 3.07
N GLY A 149 -17.14 28.99 3.75
CA GLY A 149 -18.30 28.21 4.15
C GLY A 149 -18.85 27.24 3.09
N LYS A 150 -18.31 27.23 1.86
CA LYS A 150 -18.68 26.24 0.84
C LYS A 150 -18.17 24.86 1.30
N VAL A 151 -18.99 23.83 1.11
CA VAL A 151 -18.62 22.43 1.34
C VAL A 151 -18.66 21.70 0.00
N ASP A 152 -17.61 20.94 -0.32
CA ASP A 152 -17.54 20.05 -1.48
C ASP A 152 -17.21 18.63 -1.02
N SER A 153 -17.81 17.62 -1.66
CA SER A 153 -17.54 16.23 -1.34
C SER A 153 -17.40 15.42 -2.62
N ALA A 154 -16.41 14.55 -2.63
CA ALA A 154 -16.19 13.66 -3.75
C ALA A 154 -15.63 12.30 -3.28
N TYR A 155 -15.80 11.29 -4.11
CA TYR A 155 -15.12 10.02 -3.99
C TYR A 155 -13.86 10.06 -4.83
N TYR A 156 -12.80 9.50 -4.26
CA TYR A 156 -11.51 9.43 -4.90
C TYR A 156 -11.03 7.99 -4.99
N HIS A 157 -10.25 7.74 -6.02
CA HIS A 157 -9.50 6.52 -6.24
C HIS A 157 -8.08 6.93 -6.63
N ASP A 158 -7.14 6.67 -5.76
CA ASP A 158 -5.78 7.11 -5.96
C ASP A 158 -4.83 5.92 -6.11
N ILE A 159 -3.81 6.09 -6.93
CA ILE A 159 -2.73 5.14 -7.12
C ILE A 159 -1.44 5.81 -6.64
N ASN A 160 -0.81 5.25 -5.62
CA ASN A 160 0.44 5.76 -5.05
C ASN A 160 1.56 4.76 -5.37
N GLN A 161 2.50 5.11 -6.25
CA GLN A 161 3.72 4.33 -6.44
C GLN A 161 4.67 4.57 -5.28
N VAL A 162 5.14 3.48 -4.67
CA VAL A 162 6.06 3.53 -3.54
C VAL A 162 7.43 2.99 -3.93
N LYS A 163 8.48 3.75 -3.58
CA LYS A 163 9.86 3.37 -3.82
C LYS A 163 10.72 3.88 -2.68
N ASN A 164 11.51 3.00 -2.08
CA ASN A 164 12.42 3.33 -0.96
C ASN A 164 11.72 4.07 0.19
N GLY A 165 10.51 3.64 0.57
CA GLY A 165 9.75 4.24 1.65
C GLY A 165 9.20 5.65 1.33
N LYS A 166 9.00 5.97 0.06
CA LYS A 166 8.49 7.27 -0.42
C LYS A 166 7.48 7.09 -1.53
N ILE A 167 6.53 8.00 -1.63
CA ILE A 167 5.64 8.14 -2.78
C ILE A 167 6.42 8.88 -3.87
N THR A 168 6.61 8.25 -5.03
CA THR A 168 7.37 8.81 -6.16
C THR A 168 6.49 9.18 -7.34
N TRP A 169 5.33 8.59 -7.42
CA TRP A 169 4.28 8.94 -8.37
C TRP A 169 2.91 8.78 -7.71
N TYR A 170 1.99 9.67 -8.05
CA TYR A 170 0.65 9.72 -7.52
C TYR A 170 -0.32 10.07 -8.65
N SER A 171 -1.39 9.28 -8.78
CA SER A 171 -2.44 9.55 -9.75
C SER A 171 -3.80 9.54 -9.06
N GLN A 172 -4.59 10.58 -9.29
CA GLN A 172 -5.87 10.77 -8.63
C GLN A 172 -7.03 10.76 -9.62
N TYR A 173 -8.04 9.97 -9.32
CA TYR A 173 -9.32 9.94 -10.02
C TYR A 173 -10.43 10.44 -9.09
N LYS A 174 -11.30 11.30 -9.59
CA LYS A 174 -12.38 11.94 -8.83
C LYS A 174 -13.74 11.63 -9.44
N ARG A 175 -14.70 11.26 -8.59
CA ARG A 175 -16.11 11.16 -8.90
C ARG A 175 -16.90 12.04 -7.93
N PRO A 176 -17.67 13.07 -8.40
CA PRO A 176 -18.48 13.90 -7.51
C PRO A 176 -19.43 13.05 -6.66
N ALA A 177 -19.59 13.38 -5.38
CA ALA A 177 -20.65 12.82 -4.56
C ALA A 177 -22.00 13.38 -5.05
N LYS A 178 -23.02 12.53 -5.14
CA LYS A 178 -24.38 13.03 -5.41
C LYS A 178 -24.82 13.91 -4.24
N LYS A 179 -25.40 15.03 -4.56
CA LYS A 179 -26.08 15.89 -3.58
C LYS A 179 -27.38 15.25 -3.13
#